data_c6e5cbe1aa605c8d0ada693802d3a7f7
#
_entry.id   c6e5cbe1aa605c8d0ada693802d3a7f7
#
_cell.length_a   1.000
_cell.length_b   1.000
_cell.length_c   1.000
_cell.angle_alpha   90.00
_cell.angle_beta   90.00
_cell.angle_gamma   90.00
#
_symmetry.space_group_name_H-M   'P 1'
#
loop_
_entity.id
_entity.type
_entity.pdbx_description
1 polymer ?
#
loop_
_entity_poly.entity_id
_entity_poly.type
_entity_poly.pdbx_seq_one_letter_code
_entity_poly.pdbx_strand_id
1 'polypeptide(L)'
;MHCNEFFIESTRELYHVACGFMWSPNGQNWAHMASIAEGDCVFHYLSSKSIHQFQGQVIVALSRVKGYPQFLSRNQFLDKLKSYDLDKCPLSIDFVFNTKFTNYYNLWYYYYAKEFHKYDEFIFVETEVIEWFRSRVSIDVIKNRIPVLKRIKGSIVQGYLTPIRREWALSILSSAFSGHAVKSIYRTLSATSLDLVILASLIAGKNLLLVGPPGSGKTSYIRELLKELGIDYVLRTGNPEWTVFDVIGGLDIQGRWRDGFLTMAVKRGLESGRPVWVVIDELNRANLDLALGEYFTLLDVEHRGESIDAGGEKLRVPYSLRLLGTMNSFDRSLLQRLGFALRRRFAVVDFTRFRNLTYSGNEEREFCRSVRNRELQLCKLSEIDMKKALSIFELAKPPDYATVFGDIYEWYGKNKNSAPKVEIACPDETQEMKQISISLDGPLACIVEELNNVLKSYSKCETCPVEVTPGIVADALRFLVAAKAIHELAASDNAPQGEAAGGQPRVWPPGKLLYLLDFAVATHIVPQLDVLAGYVQVEGHEGQVARTLGEVAKKLRGWGLRASAELVEKLSQGFNVP
;
A
#
# COMPACT_ATOMS: atom_id res chain seq x y z
N MET A 1 15.82 -0.10 -11.86
CA MET A 1 16.93 -1.00 -11.44
C MET A 1 17.02 -2.09 -12.50
N HIS A 2 18.08 -2.09 -13.31
CA HIS A 2 18.28 -3.10 -14.36
C HIS A 2 19.19 -4.19 -13.79
N CYS A 3 18.65 -5.39 -13.60
CA CYS A 3 19.42 -6.60 -13.24
C CYS A 3 19.26 -7.60 -14.39
N ASN A 4 20.38 -8.13 -14.90
CA ASN A 4 20.37 -9.12 -15.95
C ASN A 4 19.85 -10.45 -15.41
N GLU A 5 20.54 -11.00 -14.42
CA GLU A 5 20.18 -12.21 -13.69
C GLU A 5 20.18 -11.95 -12.20
N PHE A 6 19.53 -12.84 -11.44
CA PHE A 6 19.44 -12.75 -9.99
C PHE A 6 20.05 -13.96 -9.32
N PHE A 7 20.79 -13.69 -8.26
CA PHE A 7 21.42 -14.69 -7.42
C PHE A 7 21.11 -14.45 -5.95
N ILE A 8 21.27 -15.47 -5.14
CA ILE A 8 21.27 -15.38 -3.69
C ILE A 8 22.58 -15.90 -3.15
N GLU A 9 23.28 -15.09 -2.39
CA GLU A 9 24.49 -15.44 -1.67
C GLU A 9 24.13 -15.86 -0.25
N SER A 10 24.68 -16.99 0.20
CA SER A 10 24.57 -17.41 1.59
C SER A 10 25.85 -17.05 2.33
N THR A 11 25.78 -16.07 3.21
CA THR A 11 26.93 -15.59 3.98
C THR A 11 26.73 -15.72 5.49
N ARG A 12 27.83 -15.64 6.24
CA ARG A 12 27.84 -15.59 7.71
C ARG A 12 28.19 -14.22 8.25
N GLU A 13 28.63 -13.33 7.38
CA GLU A 13 29.07 -11.98 7.73
C GLU A 13 28.76 -10.99 6.58
N LEU A 14 28.78 -9.70 6.86
CA LEU A 14 28.35 -8.65 5.93
C LEU A 14 29.44 -7.65 5.56
N TYR A 15 30.69 -7.89 5.97
CA TYR A 15 31.79 -6.97 5.69
C TYR A 15 32.06 -6.82 4.21
N HIS A 16 32.22 -7.94 3.52
CA HIS A 16 32.46 -7.96 2.10
C HIS A 16 31.31 -7.26 1.35
N VAL A 17 30.07 -7.43 1.80
CA VAL A 17 28.91 -6.76 1.24
C VAL A 17 29.03 -5.25 1.42
N ALA A 18 29.31 -4.79 2.62
CA ALA A 18 29.47 -3.37 2.93
C ALA A 18 30.63 -2.72 2.18
N CYS A 19 31.72 -3.46 1.99
CA CYS A 19 32.89 -2.99 1.26
C CYS A 19 32.76 -3.12 -0.26
N GLY A 20 31.69 -3.71 -0.76
CA GLY A 20 31.39 -3.77 -2.18
C GLY A 20 32.14 -4.87 -2.93
N PHE A 21 32.29 -6.04 -2.33
CA PHE A 21 32.83 -7.21 -3.01
C PHE A 21 32.20 -8.52 -2.52
N MET A 22 32.34 -9.56 -3.32
CA MET A 22 32.10 -10.96 -2.96
C MET A 22 33.36 -11.77 -3.26
N TRP A 23 33.53 -12.86 -2.55
CA TRP A 23 34.65 -13.75 -2.76
C TRP A 23 34.29 -15.20 -2.45
N SER A 24 34.98 -16.12 -3.09
CA SER A 24 34.93 -17.55 -2.76
C SER A 24 36.27 -18.22 -3.11
N PRO A 25 36.63 -19.37 -2.49
CA PRO A 25 37.66 -20.23 -3.04
C PRO A 25 37.30 -20.68 -4.46
N ASN A 26 38.27 -20.92 -5.32
CA ASN A 26 38.02 -21.52 -6.63
C ASN A 26 37.81 -23.04 -6.46
N GLY A 27 36.64 -23.56 -6.86
CA GLY A 27 36.28 -24.96 -6.72
C GLY A 27 34.86 -25.28 -7.15
N GLN A 28 34.54 -26.57 -7.29
CA GLN A 28 33.25 -27.04 -7.83
C GLN A 28 32.02 -26.52 -7.03
N ASN A 29 32.16 -26.34 -5.74
CA ASN A 29 31.05 -25.86 -4.88
C ASN A 29 30.73 -24.35 -5.07
N TRP A 30 31.58 -23.61 -5.79
CA TRP A 30 31.45 -22.17 -6.00
C TRP A 30 31.41 -21.79 -7.50
N ALA A 31 31.02 -22.74 -8.36
CA ALA A 31 31.02 -22.57 -9.81
C ALA A 31 30.21 -21.34 -10.29
N HIS A 32 29.13 -20.98 -9.57
CA HIS A 32 28.33 -19.81 -9.93
C HIS A 32 29.06 -18.47 -9.71
N MET A 33 30.06 -18.42 -8.84
CA MET A 33 30.90 -17.22 -8.70
C MET A 33 31.73 -16.95 -9.94
N ALA A 34 32.13 -18.00 -10.68
CA ALA A 34 32.86 -17.88 -11.91
C ALA A 34 32.01 -17.48 -13.13
N SER A 35 30.70 -17.67 -13.04
CA SER A 35 29.73 -17.41 -14.13
C SER A 35 28.95 -16.12 -13.98
N ILE A 36 29.06 -15.43 -12.85
CA ILE A 36 28.36 -14.16 -12.62
C ILE A 36 28.91 -13.06 -13.53
N ALA A 37 28.06 -12.20 -14.03
CA ALA A 37 28.41 -11.16 -14.99
C ALA A 37 28.10 -9.75 -14.49
N GLU A 38 28.72 -8.77 -15.11
CA GLU A 38 28.43 -7.36 -14.84
C GLU A 38 26.93 -7.06 -15.09
N GLY A 39 26.32 -6.36 -14.14
CA GLY A 39 24.88 -6.04 -14.17
C GLY A 39 23.98 -7.09 -13.52
N ASP A 40 24.52 -8.26 -13.12
CA ASP A 40 23.77 -9.22 -12.31
C ASP A 40 23.52 -8.67 -10.89
N CYS A 41 22.47 -9.16 -10.26
CA CYS A 41 22.10 -8.73 -8.92
C CYS A 41 22.13 -9.88 -7.92
N VAL A 42 22.63 -9.59 -6.72
CA VAL A 42 22.84 -10.59 -5.67
C VAL A 42 22.13 -10.18 -4.40
N PHE A 43 21.23 -11.03 -3.93
CA PHE A 43 20.65 -10.93 -2.60
C PHE A 43 21.59 -11.53 -1.57
N HIS A 44 21.86 -10.81 -0.50
CA HIS A 44 22.72 -11.28 0.59
C HIS A 44 21.87 -11.87 1.71
N TYR A 45 21.97 -13.19 1.87
CA TYR A 45 21.30 -13.97 2.87
C TYR A 45 22.22 -14.27 4.04
N LEU A 46 21.84 -13.77 5.22
CA LEU A 46 22.58 -14.04 6.46
C LEU A 46 22.08 -15.33 7.09
N SER A 47 22.98 -16.31 7.20
CA SER A 47 22.64 -17.62 7.74
C SER A 47 22.52 -17.63 9.26
N SER A 48 21.85 -18.64 9.83
CA SER A 48 21.69 -18.82 11.29
C SER A 48 23.02 -19.01 12.05
N LYS A 49 24.12 -19.27 11.35
CA LYS A 49 25.47 -19.36 11.89
C LYS A 49 26.23 -18.04 11.79
N SER A 50 25.53 -16.94 11.68
CA SER A 50 26.11 -15.60 11.59
C SER A 50 26.98 -15.28 12.79
N ILE A 51 28.13 -14.67 12.56
CA ILE A 51 29.02 -14.15 13.62
C ILE A 51 28.39 -12.96 14.36
N HIS A 52 27.33 -12.36 13.82
CA HIS A 52 26.63 -11.21 14.39
C HIS A 52 25.59 -11.59 15.46
N GLN A 53 25.59 -12.81 15.96
CA GLN A 53 24.67 -13.33 16.99
C GLN A 53 23.18 -13.14 16.66
N PHE A 54 22.84 -13.16 15.38
CA PHE A 54 21.48 -12.95 14.91
C PHE A 54 20.62 -14.19 15.12
N GLN A 55 19.48 -14.01 15.78
CA GLN A 55 18.41 -15.01 15.79
C GLN A 55 17.60 -14.88 14.49
N GLY A 56 17.79 -15.82 13.58
CA GLY A 56 16.97 -15.92 12.37
C GLY A 56 17.77 -15.92 11.07
N GLN A 57 17.12 -16.42 10.05
CA GLN A 57 17.62 -16.53 8.69
C GLN A 57 16.97 -15.40 7.87
N VAL A 58 17.75 -14.40 7.45
CA VAL A 58 17.22 -13.17 6.85
C VAL A 58 18.00 -12.75 5.62
N ILE A 59 17.32 -12.18 4.63
CA ILE A 59 17.94 -11.45 3.52
C ILE A 59 18.05 -10.00 3.94
N VAL A 60 19.21 -9.41 3.80
CA VAL A 60 19.56 -8.10 4.39
C VAL A 60 19.92 -7.03 3.37
N ALA A 61 20.38 -7.42 2.19
CA ALA A 61 20.81 -6.47 1.17
C ALA A 61 20.66 -7.02 -0.25
N LEU A 62 20.68 -6.10 -1.21
CA LEU A 62 20.80 -6.37 -2.64
C LEU A 62 21.98 -5.59 -3.19
N SER A 63 22.90 -6.28 -3.87
CA SER A 63 24.02 -5.66 -4.58
C SER A 63 23.95 -5.92 -6.07
N ARG A 64 24.64 -5.08 -6.85
CA ARG A 64 24.88 -5.27 -8.29
C ARG A 64 26.33 -5.57 -8.53
N VAL A 65 26.61 -6.50 -9.43
CA VAL A 65 27.95 -6.84 -9.90
C VAL A 65 28.48 -5.74 -10.82
N LYS A 66 29.71 -5.26 -10.55
CA LYS A 66 30.36 -4.14 -11.28
C LYS A 66 31.39 -4.55 -12.31
N GLY A 67 31.65 -5.80 -12.44
CA GLY A 67 32.67 -6.28 -13.40
C GLY A 67 32.68 -7.79 -13.48
N TYR A 68 33.68 -8.30 -14.17
CA TYR A 68 33.85 -9.74 -14.34
C TYR A 68 34.57 -10.36 -13.14
N PRO A 69 34.31 -11.65 -12.85
CA PRO A 69 35.04 -12.40 -11.83
C PRO A 69 36.55 -12.38 -12.07
N GLN A 70 37.30 -12.06 -11.04
CA GLN A 70 38.78 -12.07 -11.06
C GLN A 70 39.25 -13.35 -10.38
N PHE A 71 40.09 -14.12 -11.09
CA PHE A 71 40.73 -15.31 -10.53
C PHE A 71 42.08 -14.90 -9.97
N LEU A 72 42.24 -14.99 -8.66
CA LEU A 72 43.41 -14.49 -7.95
C LEU A 72 44.11 -15.63 -7.21
N SER A 73 45.44 -15.68 -7.30
CA SER A 73 46.21 -16.50 -6.37
C SER A 73 46.02 -16.02 -4.93
N ARG A 74 46.31 -16.85 -3.96
CA ARG A 74 46.16 -16.51 -2.53
C ARG A 74 46.84 -15.17 -2.20
N ASN A 75 48.06 -14.94 -2.65
CA ASN A 75 48.79 -13.70 -2.37
C ASN A 75 48.12 -12.49 -3.01
N GLN A 76 47.73 -12.59 -4.28
CA GLN A 76 46.99 -11.52 -4.96
C GLN A 76 45.66 -11.21 -4.28
N PHE A 77 44.93 -12.23 -3.85
CA PHE A 77 43.69 -12.07 -3.12
C PHE A 77 43.91 -11.33 -1.77
N LEU A 78 44.91 -11.73 -0.99
CA LEU A 78 45.22 -11.08 0.27
C LEU A 78 45.69 -9.63 0.08
N ASP A 79 46.45 -9.34 -0.97
CA ASP A 79 46.86 -7.98 -1.29
C ASP A 79 45.67 -7.13 -1.79
N LYS A 80 44.76 -7.72 -2.56
CA LYS A 80 43.51 -7.08 -2.96
C LYS A 80 42.67 -6.72 -1.73
N LEU A 81 42.54 -7.61 -0.76
CA LEU A 81 41.80 -7.33 0.49
C LEU A 81 42.42 -6.19 1.30
N LYS A 82 43.77 -6.10 1.34
CA LYS A 82 44.46 -4.98 2.02
C LYS A 82 44.22 -3.64 1.35
N SER A 83 43.92 -3.62 0.05
CA SER A 83 43.62 -2.39 -0.69
C SER A 83 42.25 -1.82 -0.35
N TYR A 84 41.34 -2.62 0.20
CA TYR A 84 40.08 -2.17 0.74
C TYR A 84 40.29 -1.61 2.14
N ASP A 85 40.06 -0.31 2.32
CA ASP A 85 40.07 0.33 3.64
C ASP A 85 38.79 -0.08 4.38
N LEU A 86 38.86 -1.23 5.05
CA LEU A 86 37.71 -1.85 5.72
C LEU A 86 37.16 -0.97 6.86
N ASP A 87 37.97 -0.06 7.40
CA ASP A 87 37.53 0.90 8.43
C ASP A 87 36.70 2.06 7.82
N LYS A 88 36.79 2.28 6.52
CA LYS A 88 36.03 3.31 5.78
C LYS A 88 34.88 2.76 4.93
N CYS A 89 34.64 1.47 4.95
CA CYS A 89 33.46 0.92 4.28
C CYS A 89 32.21 1.55 4.86
N PRO A 90 31.29 2.07 4.04
CA PRO A 90 30.11 2.78 4.52
C PRO A 90 29.20 1.83 5.29
N LEU A 91 29.41 1.76 6.59
CA LEU A 91 28.62 0.97 7.52
C LEU A 91 27.30 1.68 7.84
N SER A 92 26.39 1.79 6.90
CA SER A 92 24.98 2.02 7.21
C SER A 92 24.32 0.79 7.87
N ILE A 93 25.14 -0.13 8.35
CA ILE A 93 24.76 -1.36 9.05
C ILE A 93 24.18 -1.07 10.43
N ASP A 94 24.57 0.01 11.10
CA ASP A 94 23.99 0.42 12.39
C ASP A 94 22.47 0.56 12.32
N PHE A 95 21.96 0.94 11.17
CA PHE A 95 20.54 1.05 10.91
C PHE A 95 19.84 -0.32 10.82
N VAL A 96 20.51 -1.33 10.27
CA VAL A 96 19.93 -2.68 10.12
C VAL A 96 19.98 -3.44 11.44
N PHE A 97 20.96 -3.17 12.32
CA PHE A 97 21.26 -4.01 13.47
C PHE A 97 21.13 -3.33 14.82
N ASN A 98 20.97 -2.00 14.86
CA ASN A 98 20.89 -1.22 16.10
C ASN A 98 22.06 -1.47 17.08
N THR A 99 23.22 -1.87 16.55
CA THR A 99 24.44 -2.20 17.30
C THR A 99 25.62 -1.44 16.70
N LYS A 100 26.37 -0.71 17.55
CA LYS A 100 27.61 -0.07 17.13
C LYS A 100 28.67 -1.13 16.86
N PHE A 101 29.11 -1.23 15.64
CA PHE A 101 30.19 -2.14 15.23
C PHE A 101 31.53 -1.43 15.39
N THR A 102 32.23 -1.73 16.46
CA THR A 102 33.61 -1.28 16.64
C THR A 102 34.56 -2.46 16.49
N ASN A 103 35.54 -2.32 15.59
CA ASN A 103 36.72 -3.20 15.44
C ASN A 103 36.50 -4.61 14.82
N TYR A 104 35.77 -4.69 13.75
CA TYR A 104 35.45 -5.99 13.12
C TYR A 104 36.47 -6.56 12.16
N TYR A 105 37.39 -5.75 11.59
CA TYR A 105 38.43 -6.26 10.67
C TYR A 105 39.23 -7.40 11.28
N ASN A 106 39.67 -7.24 12.51
CA ASN A 106 40.43 -8.25 13.24
C ASN A 106 39.63 -9.54 13.50
N LEU A 107 38.32 -9.41 13.74
CA LEU A 107 37.44 -10.57 13.96
C LEU A 107 37.19 -11.33 12.63
N TRP A 108 36.94 -10.61 11.54
CA TRP A 108 36.74 -11.18 10.20
C TRP A 108 38.01 -11.87 9.70
N TYR A 109 39.17 -11.19 9.77
CA TYR A 109 40.46 -11.75 9.39
C TYR A 109 40.81 -12.98 10.24
N TYR A 110 40.59 -12.94 11.54
CA TYR A 110 40.80 -14.07 12.44
C TYR A 110 39.90 -15.28 12.10
N TYR A 111 38.66 -15.02 11.76
CA TYR A 111 37.72 -16.09 11.40
C TYR A 111 38.06 -16.78 10.09
N TYR A 112 38.50 -16.03 9.08
CA TYR A 112 38.78 -16.54 7.74
C TYR A 112 40.26 -16.82 7.49
N ALA A 113 41.19 -16.35 8.29
CA ALA A 113 42.61 -16.59 8.12
C ALA A 113 42.96 -18.09 8.00
N LYS A 114 42.27 -18.93 8.79
CA LYS A 114 42.43 -20.39 8.69
C LYS A 114 41.84 -20.98 7.42
N GLU A 115 40.82 -20.37 6.86
CA GLU A 115 40.18 -20.81 5.61
C GLU A 115 41.04 -20.40 4.41
N PHE A 116 41.64 -19.21 4.43
CA PHE A 116 42.53 -18.74 3.33
C PHE A 116 43.72 -19.64 3.08
N HIS A 117 44.25 -20.32 4.10
CA HIS A 117 45.36 -21.25 3.97
C HIS A 117 45.02 -22.60 3.32
N LYS A 118 43.71 -22.91 3.19
CA LYS A 118 43.28 -24.18 2.60
C LYS A 118 43.21 -24.17 1.06
N TYR A 119 43.22 -22.99 0.47
CA TYR A 119 43.01 -22.83 -0.96
C TYR A 119 44.11 -21.97 -1.59
N ASP A 120 44.47 -22.27 -2.82
CA ASP A 120 45.54 -21.58 -3.57
C ASP A 120 45.00 -20.51 -4.52
N GLU A 121 43.71 -20.64 -4.92
CA GLU A 121 43.05 -19.71 -5.81
C GLU A 121 41.70 -19.25 -5.25
N PHE A 122 41.37 -18.00 -5.56
CA PHE A 122 40.13 -17.34 -5.13
C PHE A 122 39.46 -16.66 -6.31
N ILE A 123 38.14 -16.61 -6.27
CA ILE A 123 37.31 -15.82 -7.17
C ILE A 123 36.91 -14.57 -6.41
N PHE A 124 37.17 -13.42 -6.99
CA PHE A 124 36.81 -12.10 -6.42
C PHE A 124 35.93 -11.35 -7.41
N VAL A 125 34.86 -10.77 -6.91
CA VAL A 125 33.85 -10.03 -7.70
C VAL A 125 33.56 -8.70 -7.03
N GLU A 126 33.73 -7.61 -7.76
CA GLU A 126 33.35 -6.28 -7.27
C GLU A 126 31.86 -6.10 -7.37
N THR A 127 31.27 -5.53 -6.32
CA THR A 127 29.83 -5.28 -6.22
C THR A 127 29.56 -3.87 -5.70
N GLU A 128 28.35 -3.41 -5.92
CA GLU A 128 27.82 -2.18 -5.33
C GLU A 128 26.52 -2.49 -4.63
N VAL A 129 26.42 -2.17 -3.36
CA VAL A 129 25.13 -2.30 -2.64
C VAL A 129 24.16 -1.30 -3.23
N ILE A 130 23.07 -1.83 -3.80
CA ILE A 130 21.98 -1.03 -4.33
C ILE A 130 21.03 -0.64 -3.21
N GLU A 131 20.80 -1.59 -2.27
CA GLU A 131 19.83 -1.43 -1.22
C GLU A 131 20.16 -2.25 0.02
N TRP A 132 20.12 -1.62 1.18
CA TRP A 132 20.05 -2.29 2.48
C TRP A 132 18.60 -2.41 2.90
N PHE A 133 18.12 -3.63 3.12
CA PHE A 133 16.73 -3.82 3.52
C PHE A 133 16.52 -3.43 4.98
N ARG A 134 15.76 -2.38 5.20
CA ARG A 134 15.36 -1.93 6.54
C ARG A 134 14.50 -2.96 7.26
N SER A 135 13.68 -3.71 6.52
CA SER A 135 12.94 -4.86 7.03
C SER A 135 13.69 -6.15 6.75
N ARG A 136 13.90 -6.92 7.80
CA ARG A 136 14.51 -8.25 7.67
C ARG A 136 13.56 -9.17 6.95
N VAL A 137 13.90 -9.57 5.73
CA VAL A 137 13.10 -10.55 5.00
C VAL A 137 13.42 -11.93 5.57
N SER A 138 12.54 -12.41 6.46
CA SER A 138 12.69 -13.77 6.99
C SER A 138 12.52 -14.78 5.87
N ILE A 139 13.45 -15.72 5.81
CA ILE A 139 13.36 -16.85 4.88
C ILE A 139 12.08 -17.67 5.10
N ASP A 140 11.57 -17.73 6.31
CA ASP A 140 10.32 -18.45 6.61
C ASP A 140 9.11 -17.89 5.88
N VAL A 141 9.12 -16.59 5.56
CA VAL A 141 8.06 -15.94 4.78
C VAL A 141 8.13 -16.33 3.30
N ILE A 142 9.32 -16.50 2.76
CA ILE A 142 9.53 -16.69 1.32
C ILE A 142 9.85 -18.14 0.91
N LYS A 143 10.33 -18.98 1.83
CA LYS A 143 10.75 -20.39 1.52
C LYS A 143 9.65 -21.24 0.89
N ASN A 144 8.39 -21.01 1.24
CA ASN A 144 7.27 -21.75 0.68
C ASN A 144 6.95 -21.31 -0.77
N ARG A 145 7.41 -20.13 -1.17
CA ARG A 145 7.18 -19.52 -2.49
C ARG A 145 8.37 -19.72 -3.44
N ILE A 146 9.55 -19.95 -2.90
CA ILE A 146 10.79 -20.11 -3.65
C ILE A 146 11.32 -21.54 -3.43
N PRO A 147 11.02 -22.48 -4.35
CA PRO A 147 11.36 -23.90 -4.15
C PRO A 147 12.84 -24.16 -3.92
N VAL A 148 13.74 -23.36 -4.52
CA VAL A 148 15.19 -23.50 -4.34
C VAL A 148 15.64 -23.20 -2.91
N LEU A 149 14.83 -22.46 -2.14
CA LEU A 149 15.09 -22.18 -0.74
C LEU A 149 14.51 -23.24 0.22
N LYS A 150 13.94 -24.32 -0.31
CA LYS A 150 13.50 -25.47 0.50
C LYS A 150 14.71 -26.12 1.15
N ARG A 151 14.61 -26.30 2.46
CA ARG A 151 15.65 -26.90 3.30
C ARG A 151 16.08 -28.28 2.81
N ILE A 152 17.35 -28.46 2.58
CA ILE A 152 17.99 -29.76 2.67
C ILE A 152 18.63 -29.83 4.05
N LYS A 153 18.05 -30.63 4.97
CA LYS A 153 18.56 -30.88 6.34
C LYS A 153 18.82 -29.62 7.19
N GLY A 154 17.93 -28.61 7.16
CA GLY A 154 18.02 -27.45 8.03
C GLY A 154 18.92 -26.31 7.57
N SER A 155 19.57 -26.41 6.43
CA SER A 155 20.36 -25.32 5.81
C SER A 155 19.80 -24.98 4.43
N ILE A 156 19.89 -23.72 4.05
CA ILE A 156 19.69 -23.31 2.67
C ILE A 156 20.84 -23.85 1.86
N VAL A 157 20.48 -24.52 0.77
CA VAL A 157 21.29 -24.99 -0.36
C VAL A 157 22.81 -25.01 -0.13
N GLN A 158 23.41 -26.14 -0.37
CA GLN A 158 24.87 -26.28 -0.45
C GLN A 158 25.40 -25.46 -1.64
N GLY A 159 25.65 -24.18 -1.43
CA GLY A 159 26.21 -23.28 -2.44
C GLY A 159 26.31 -21.87 -1.89
N TYR A 160 27.46 -21.25 -2.08
CA TYR A 160 27.72 -19.88 -1.66
C TYR A 160 26.86 -18.90 -2.47
N LEU A 161 26.73 -19.13 -3.77
CA LEU A 161 25.92 -18.34 -4.70
C LEU A 161 24.97 -19.25 -5.46
N THR A 162 23.70 -18.92 -5.50
CA THR A 162 22.66 -19.71 -6.15
C THR A 162 21.84 -18.82 -7.09
N PRO A 163 21.70 -19.17 -8.38
CA PRO A 163 20.84 -18.46 -9.29
C PRO A 163 19.38 -18.62 -8.89
N ILE A 164 18.60 -17.55 -8.97
CA ILE A 164 17.18 -17.56 -8.70
C ILE A 164 16.39 -16.96 -9.86
N ARG A 165 15.19 -17.47 -10.09
CA ARG A 165 14.30 -16.92 -11.13
C ARG A 165 13.90 -15.49 -10.80
N ARG A 166 13.72 -14.67 -11.83
CA ARG A 166 13.31 -13.27 -11.69
C ARG A 166 12.04 -13.12 -10.85
N GLU A 167 11.06 -14.00 -11.02
CA GLU A 167 9.82 -14.01 -10.23
C GLU A 167 10.06 -14.16 -8.72
N TRP A 168 11.06 -14.98 -8.35
CA TRP A 168 11.43 -15.17 -6.95
C TRP A 168 12.20 -13.98 -6.39
N ALA A 169 13.07 -13.39 -7.19
CA ALA A 169 13.75 -12.15 -6.85
C ALA A 169 12.74 -11.03 -6.56
N LEU A 170 11.73 -10.90 -7.40
CA LEU A 170 10.65 -9.93 -7.22
C LEU A 170 9.82 -10.21 -5.96
N SER A 171 9.59 -11.47 -5.58
CA SER A 171 8.95 -11.83 -4.30
C SER A 171 9.79 -11.42 -3.09
N ILE A 172 11.12 -11.55 -3.17
CA ILE A 172 12.03 -11.09 -2.10
C ILE A 172 11.95 -9.57 -1.97
N LEU A 173 12.05 -8.85 -3.08
CA LEU A 173 11.96 -7.39 -3.11
C LEU A 173 10.63 -6.90 -2.56
N SER A 174 9.52 -7.47 -3.00
CA SER A 174 8.19 -7.18 -2.49
C SER A 174 8.12 -7.35 -0.96
N SER A 175 8.65 -8.45 -0.43
CA SER A 175 8.67 -8.70 1.02
C SER A 175 9.60 -7.74 1.77
N ALA A 176 10.70 -7.32 1.16
CA ALA A 176 11.65 -6.38 1.76
C ALA A 176 11.08 -4.96 1.87
N PHE A 177 10.30 -4.55 0.88
CA PHE A 177 9.74 -3.19 0.82
C PHE A 177 8.39 -3.07 1.53
N SER A 178 7.60 -4.14 1.61
CA SER A 178 6.26 -4.09 2.21
C SER A 178 6.23 -4.00 3.74
N GLY A 179 7.33 -4.33 4.42
CA GLY A 179 7.25 -4.57 5.87
C GLY A 179 7.61 -3.39 6.78
N HIS A 180 8.48 -2.45 6.38
CA HIS A 180 9.06 -1.51 7.35
C HIS A 180 8.63 -0.05 7.20
N ALA A 181 8.58 0.48 5.99
CA ALA A 181 8.14 1.87 5.79
C ALA A 181 6.70 2.04 6.26
N VAL A 182 5.84 1.10 5.90
CA VAL A 182 4.42 1.12 6.25
C VAL A 182 4.21 0.89 7.76
N LYS A 183 4.94 -0.05 8.38
CA LYS A 183 4.87 -0.28 9.84
C LYS A 183 5.36 0.91 10.67
N SER A 184 6.41 1.59 10.25
CA SER A 184 6.87 2.79 10.96
C SER A 184 5.85 3.92 10.89
N ILE A 185 5.17 4.06 9.74
CA ILE A 185 4.08 5.01 9.57
C ILE A 185 2.90 4.64 10.48
N TYR A 186 2.51 3.36 10.54
CA TYR A 186 1.41 2.93 11.43
C TYR A 186 1.62 3.33 12.88
N ARG A 187 2.86 3.34 13.37
CA ARG A 187 3.21 3.73 14.75
C ARG A 187 3.02 5.22 15.03
N THR A 188 3.17 6.06 14.02
CA THR A 188 3.04 7.51 14.16
C THR A 188 1.62 8.02 13.92
N LEU A 189 0.74 7.17 13.36
CA LEU A 189 -0.63 7.54 13.02
C LEU A 189 -1.48 7.70 14.28
N SER A 190 -2.03 8.90 14.45
CA SER A 190 -3.14 9.12 15.37
C SER A 190 -4.38 8.33 14.92
N ALA A 191 -5.17 7.88 15.88
CA ALA A 191 -6.40 7.11 15.62
C ALA A 191 -7.44 7.86 14.74
N THR A 192 -7.33 9.18 14.65
CA THR A 192 -8.23 10.08 13.91
C THR A 192 -7.45 10.97 12.94
N SER A 193 -6.30 10.51 12.42
CA SER A 193 -5.49 11.31 11.51
C SER A 193 -5.94 11.17 10.06
N LEU A 194 -5.75 12.24 9.29
CA LEU A 194 -5.94 12.22 7.85
C LEU A 194 -5.07 11.14 7.18
N ASP A 195 -3.86 10.93 7.69
CA ASP A 195 -2.91 9.94 7.16
C ASP A 195 -3.47 8.52 7.27
N LEU A 196 -4.11 8.19 8.41
CA LEU A 196 -4.76 6.89 8.61
C LEU A 196 -5.84 6.64 7.54
N VAL A 197 -6.73 7.61 7.32
CA VAL A 197 -7.85 7.41 6.38
C VAL A 197 -7.40 7.39 4.93
N ILE A 198 -6.39 8.19 4.57
CA ILE A 198 -5.78 8.13 3.23
C ILE A 198 -5.11 6.77 3.03
N LEU A 199 -4.31 6.33 3.99
CA LEU A 199 -3.61 5.05 3.90
C LEU A 199 -4.60 3.87 3.84
N ALA A 200 -5.64 3.87 4.66
CA ALA A 200 -6.70 2.87 4.62
C ALA A 200 -7.44 2.84 3.27
N SER A 201 -7.68 3.99 2.66
CA SER A 201 -8.29 4.09 1.33
C SER A 201 -7.39 3.48 0.24
N LEU A 202 -6.09 3.76 0.29
CA LEU A 202 -5.11 3.19 -0.65
C LEU A 202 -4.98 1.67 -0.49
N ILE A 203 -4.97 1.18 0.75
CA ILE A 203 -4.97 -0.26 1.07
C ILE A 203 -6.24 -0.93 0.57
N ALA A 204 -7.40 -0.29 0.74
CA ALA A 204 -8.69 -0.76 0.24
C ALA A 204 -8.79 -0.81 -1.30
N GLY A 205 -7.72 -0.40 -2.00
CA GLY A 205 -7.64 -0.48 -3.46
C GLY A 205 -8.08 0.77 -4.18
N LYS A 206 -8.49 1.83 -3.50
CA LYS A 206 -8.89 3.10 -4.14
C LYS A 206 -7.68 3.88 -4.65
N ASN A 207 -7.91 4.62 -5.72
CA ASN A 207 -7.07 5.74 -6.08
C ASN A 207 -7.41 6.93 -5.17
N LEU A 208 -6.57 7.94 -5.09
CA LEU A 208 -6.75 9.09 -4.20
C LEU A 208 -6.94 10.37 -4.98
N LEU A 209 -7.94 11.16 -4.62
CA LEU A 209 -8.13 12.52 -5.12
C LEU A 209 -8.22 13.49 -3.94
N LEU A 210 -7.18 14.32 -3.76
CA LEU A 210 -7.18 15.38 -2.76
C LEU A 210 -7.80 16.67 -3.32
N VAL A 211 -8.88 17.11 -2.73
CA VAL A 211 -9.60 18.33 -3.10
C VAL A 211 -9.37 19.40 -2.03
N GLY A 212 -9.11 20.63 -2.44
CA GLY A 212 -8.95 21.75 -1.49
C GLY A 212 -8.48 23.03 -2.17
N PRO A 213 -8.43 24.15 -1.44
CA PRO A 213 -8.03 25.42 -2.01
C PRO A 213 -6.60 25.41 -2.57
N PRO A 214 -6.27 26.28 -3.53
CA PRO A 214 -4.91 26.44 -4.02
C PRO A 214 -3.98 26.80 -2.87
N GLY A 215 -2.73 26.33 -2.93
CA GLY A 215 -1.74 26.58 -1.87
C GLY A 215 -1.94 25.80 -0.56
N SER A 216 -2.95 24.92 -0.44
CA SER A 216 -3.17 24.11 0.78
C SER A 216 -2.15 22.99 1.01
N GLY A 217 -1.19 22.78 0.09
CA GLY A 217 -0.11 21.80 0.24
C GLY A 217 -0.43 20.39 -0.23
N LYS A 218 -1.51 20.16 -0.99
CA LYS A 218 -1.94 18.82 -1.45
C LYS A 218 -0.84 18.03 -2.17
N THR A 219 -0.19 18.65 -3.14
CA THR A 219 0.88 18.01 -3.94
C THR A 219 2.11 17.71 -3.09
N SER A 220 2.47 18.63 -2.19
CA SER A 220 3.58 18.43 -1.24
C SER A 220 3.28 17.29 -0.28
N TYR A 221 2.05 17.21 0.22
CA TYR A 221 1.58 16.12 1.08
C TYR A 221 1.69 14.76 0.37
N ILE A 222 1.21 14.64 -0.88
CA ILE A 222 1.33 13.40 -1.66
C ILE A 222 2.80 12.99 -1.81
N ARG A 223 3.69 13.94 -2.13
CA ARG A 223 5.12 13.65 -2.29
C ARG A 223 5.77 13.18 -1.00
N GLU A 224 5.43 13.78 0.13
CA GLU A 224 5.93 13.38 1.44
C GLU A 224 5.43 11.99 1.83
N LEU A 225 4.14 11.73 1.65
CA LEU A 225 3.54 10.41 1.88
C LEU A 225 4.24 9.31 1.04
N LEU A 226 4.46 9.55 -0.25
CA LEU A 226 5.13 8.59 -1.12
C LEU A 226 6.59 8.36 -0.74
N LYS A 227 7.29 9.42 -0.31
CA LYS A 227 8.66 9.34 0.20
C LYS A 227 8.72 8.49 1.48
N GLU A 228 7.80 8.70 2.41
CA GLU A 228 7.70 7.92 3.65
C GLU A 228 7.36 6.44 3.38
N LEU A 229 6.47 6.18 2.41
CA LEU A 229 6.12 4.83 1.97
C LEU A 229 7.23 4.17 1.14
N GLY A 230 8.27 4.90 0.73
CA GLY A 230 9.32 4.39 -0.15
C GLY A 230 8.83 4.03 -1.55
N ILE A 231 7.80 4.72 -2.04
CA ILE A 231 7.15 4.47 -3.33
C ILE A 231 7.65 5.48 -4.35
N ASP A 232 8.19 4.97 -5.46
CA ASP A 232 8.52 5.79 -6.62
C ASP A 232 7.26 6.23 -7.37
N TYR A 233 7.32 7.35 -8.08
CA TYR A 233 6.17 7.85 -8.82
C TYR A 233 6.54 8.55 -10.13
N VAL A 234 5.56 8.58 -11.03
CA VAL A 234 5.59 9.42 -12.23
C VAL A 234 4.65 10.59 -12.00
N LEU A 235 5.19 11.82 -12.00
CA LEU A 235 4.40 13.05 -11.82
C LEU A 235 4.03 13.64 -13.18
N ARG A 236 2.76 14.01 -13.34
CA ARG A 236 2.22 14.77 -14.48
C ARG A 236 1.30 15.87 -13.97
N THR A 237 1.15 16.93 -14.77
CA THR A 237 0.11 17.95 -14.55
C THR A 237 -1.01 17.72 -15.55
N GLY A 238 -2.25 17.74 -15.10
CA GLY A 238 -3.42 17.54 -15.95
C GLY A 238 -3.41 18.46 -17.15
N ASN A 239 -3.68 17.91 -18.33
CA ASN A 239 -3.77 18.65 -19.58
C ASN A 239 -5.05 18.22 -20.33
N PRO A 240 -5.90 19.17 -20.80
CA PRO A 240 -7.12 18.85 -21.54
C PRO A 240 -6.88 18.16 -22.88
N GLU A 241 -5.68 18.28 -23.42
CA GLU A 241 -5.29 17.67 -24.71
C GLU A 241 -4.80 16.22 -24.58
N TRP A 242 -4.75 15.66 -23.37
CA TRP A 242 -4.33 14.28 -23.21
C TRP A 242 -5.23 13.30 -23.95
N THR A 243 -4.58 12.40 -24.65
CA THR A 243 -5.17 11.28 -25.38
C THR A 243 -4.66 9.96 -24.82
N VAL A 244 -5.13 8.84 -25.37
CA VAL A 244 -4.61 7.49 -25.04
C VAL A 244 -3.11 7.41 -25.31
N PHE A 245 -2.61 8.15 -26.33
CA PHE A 245 -1.18 8.20 -26.65
C PHE A 245 -0.33 8.73 -25.47
N ASP A 246 -0.80 9.75 -24.78
CA ASP A 246 -0.07 10.36 -23.66
C ASP A 246 -0.08 9.47 -22.42
N VAL A 247 -1.19 8.76 -22.18
CA VAL A 247 -1.40 7.96 -20.96
C VAL A 247 -0.88 6.55 -21.14
N ILE A 248 -1.28 5.87 -22.20
CA ILE A 248 -0.94 4.48 -22.47
C ILE A 248 0.25 4.40 -23.42
N GLY A 249 0.20 5.11 -24.52
CA GLY A 249 1.21 5.11 -25.57
C GLY A 249 0.64 4.83 -26.94
N GLY A 250 1.52 4.77 -27.92
CA GLY A 250 1.15 4.51 -29.30
C GLY A 250 2.35 4.57 -30.24
N LEU A 251 2.10 4.34 -31.51
CA LEU A 251 3.13 4.41 -32.55
C LEU A 251 3.41 5.88 -32.91
N ASP A 252 4.69 6.25 -32.95
CA ASP A 252 5.13 7.54 -33.47
C ASP A 252 5.08 7.57 -35.02
N ILE A 253 5.37 8.70 -35.60
CA ILE A 253 5.37 8.90 -37.08
C ILE A 253 6.39 8.00 -37.80
N GLN A 254 7.32 7.38 -37.07
CA GLN A 254 8.32 6.45 -37.60
C GLN A 254 7.91 4.99 -37.36
N GLY A 255 6.70 4.75 -36.86
CA GLY A 255 6.19 3.41 -36.54
C GLY A 255 6.82 2.78 -35.30
N ARG A 256 7.52 3.55 -34.45
CA ARG A 256 8.09 3.07 -33.20
C ARG A 256 7.11 3.31 -32.07
N TRP A 257 6.98 2.31 -31.19
CA TRP A 257 6.16 2.47 -30.01
C TRP A 257 6.78 3.47 -29.02
N ARG A 258 5.96 4.36 -28.49
CA ARG A 258 6.29 5.26 -27.39
C ARG A 258 5.36 4.99 -26.21
N ASP A 259 5.95 4.76 -25.03
CA ASP A 259 5.18 4.54 -23.83
C ASP A 259 4.57 5.85 -23.32
N GLY A 260 3.29 5.79 -22.99
CA GLY A 260 2.63 6.82 -22.21
C GLY A 260 3.02 6.73 -20.72
N PHE A 261 2.64 7.73 -19.92
CA PHE A 261 3.12 7.82 -18.54
C PHE A 261 2.62 6.70 -17.62
N LEU A 262 1.44 6.12 -17.86
CA LEU A 262 0.93 4.98 -17.11
C LEU A 262 1.73 3.72 -17.46
N THR A 263 1.94 3.46 -18.73
CA THR A 263 2.77 2.35 -19.21
C THR A 263 4.21 2.46 -18.68
N MET A 264 4.79 3.69 -18.68
CA MET A 264 6.09 3.94 -18.07
C MET A 264 6.13 3.59 -16.57
N ALA A 265 5.08 3.94 -15.82
CA ALA A 265 5.01 3.59 -14.40
C ALA A 265 4.95 2.07 -14.22
N VAL A 266 4.13 1.37 -15.01
CA VAL A 266 4.04 -0.09 -15.00
C VAL A 266 5.38 -0.74 -15.34
N LYS A 267 6.03 -0.36 -16.44
CA LYS A 267 7.34 -0.90 -16.85
C LYS A 267 8.41 -0.67 -15.78
N ARG A 268 8.52 0.56 -15.26
CA ARG A 268 9.47 0.87 -14.20
C ARG A 268 9.22 0.03 -12.94
N GLY A 269 7.95 -0.20 -12.59
CA GLY A 269 7.58 -1.09 -11.50
C GLY A 269 7.99 -2.54 -11.75
N LEU A 270 7.74 -3.03 -12.99
CA LEU A 270 8.13 -4.36 -13.44
C LEU A 270 9.66 -4.58 -13.42
N GLU A 271 10.41 -3.60 -13.89
CA GLU A 271 11.87 -3.65 -13.98
C GLU A 271 12.54 -3.54 -12.61
N SER A 272 11.98 -2.70 -11.73
CA SER A 272 12.59 -2.45 -10.42
C SER A 272 12.12 -3.42 -9.34
N GLY A 273 11.02 -4.15 -9.56
CA GLY A 273 10.35 -4.93 -8.52
C GLY A 273 9.77 -4.06 -7.39
N ARG A 274 9.64 -2.74 -7.61
CA ARG A 274 9.13 -1.75 -6.65
C ARG A 274 7.83 -1.15 -7.16
N PRO A 275 6.92 -0.75 -6.26
CA PRO A 275 5.74 -0.01 -6.69
C PRO A 275 6.16 1.33 -7.31
N VAL A 276 5.59 1.64 -8.46
CA VAL A 276 5.68 2.96 -9.08
C VAL A 276 4.27 3.45 -9.33
N TRP A 277 3.91 4.53 -8.65
CA TRP A 277 2.56 5.10 -8.74
C TRP A 277 2.53 6.30 -9.70
N VAL A 278 1.33 6.72 -10.05
CA VAL A 278 1.14 7.89 -10.91
C VAL A 278 0.54 9.02 -10.08
N VAL A 279 1.16 10.19 -10.14
CA VAL A 279 0.66 11.42 -9.50
C VAL A 279 0.25 12.39 -10.59
N ILE A 280 -1.00 12.85 -10.54
CA ILE A 280 -1.55 13.82 -11.48
C ILE A 280 -1.94 15.08 -10.70
N ASP A 281 -1.14 16.12 -10.86
CA ASP A 281 -1.45 17.43 -10.29
C ASP A 281 -2.51 18.12 -11.15
N GLU A 282 -3.47 18.80 -10.52
CA GLU A 282 -4.62 19.42 -11.22
C GLU A 282 -5.37 18.44 -12.14
N LEU A 283 -5.71 17.27 -11.64
CA LEU A 283 -6.35 16.18 -12.38
C LEU A 283 -7.62 16.61 -13.12
N ASN A 284 -8.37 17.56 -12.58
CA ASN A 284 -9.58 18.14 -13.17
C ASN A 284 -9.37 18.86 -14.50
N ARG A 285 -8.13 19.18 -14.87
CA ARG A 285 -7.81 19.79 -16.17
C ARG A 285 -7.79 18.76 -17.30
N ALA A 286 -7.59 17.48 -16.99
CA ALA A 286 -7.54 16.41 -17.98
C ALA A 286 -8.90 15.72 -18.13
N ASN A 287 -9.23 15.31 -19.35
CA ASN A 287 -10.34 14.41 -19.61
C ASN A 287 -9.84 12.96 -19.52
N LEU A 288 -9.83 12.40 -18.29
CA LEU A 288 -9.29 11.06 -18.06
C LEU A 288 -10.14 9.96 -18.71
N ASP A 289 -11.44 10.16 -18.88
CA ASP A 289 -12.30 9.17 -19.55
C ASP A 289 -11.83 8.97 -21.00
N LEU A 290 -11.52 10.06 -21.70
CA LEU A 290 -10.98 10.04 -23.06
C LEU A 290 -9.53 9.54 -23.08
N ALA A 291 -8.71 10.02 -22.16
CA ALA A 291 -7.27 9.76 -22.15
C ALA A 291 -6.92 8.31 -21.76
N LEU A 292 -7.74 7.65 -20.96
CA LEU A 292 -7.59 6.24 -20.61
C LEU A 292 -8.27 5.32 -21.65
N GLY A 293 -9.34 5.77 -22.32
CA GLY A 293 -10.07 4.98 -23.30
C GLY A 293 -10.52 3.63 -22.72
N GLU A 294 -10.22 2.54 -23.43
CA GLU A 294 -10.57 1.17 -23.00
C GLU A 294 -9.89 0.73 -21.70
N TYR A 295 -8.76 1.35 -21.33
CA TYR A 295 -8.01 1.05 -20.10
C TYR A 295 -8.58 1.74 -18.85
N PHE A 296 -9.68 2.43 -18.97
CA PHE A 296 -10.36 3.09 -17.87
C PHE A 296 -10.74 2.12 -16.73
N THR A 297 -11.05 0.87 -17.08
CA THR A 297 -11.36 -0.20 -16.12
C THR A 297 -10.21 -0.53 -15.17
N LEU A 298 -8.94 -0.30 -15.58
CA LEU A 298 -7.75 -0.53 -14.75
C LEU A 298 -7.69 0.36 -13.51
N LEU A 299 -8.50 1.41 -13.47
CA LEU A 299 -8.65 2.22 -12.25
C LEU A 299 -9.41 1.46 -11.16
N ASP A 300 -10.25 0.48 -11.50
CA ASP A 300 -10.90 -0.41 -10.55
C ASP A 300 -9.95 -1.50 -10.10
N VAL A 301 -9.90 -1.72 -8.80
CA VAL A 301 -9.04 -2.73 -8.21
C VAL A 301 -9.37 -4.16 -8.65
N GLU A 302 -10.63 -4.42 -8.96
CA GLU A 302 -11.11 -5.74 -9.42
C GLU A 302 -10.58 -6.10 -10.82
N HIS A 303 -10.27 -5.08 -11.65
CA HIS A 303 -9.72 -5.22 -13.00
C HIS A 303 -8.20 -5.05 -13.06
N ARG A 304 -7.55 -4.69 -11.97
CA ARG A 304 -6.08 -4.73 -11.89
C ARG A 304 -5.60 -6.18 -12.01
N GLY A 305 -4.48 -6.38 -12.68
CA GLY A 305 -4.03 -7.71 -13.08
C GLY A 305 -4.32 -8.02 -14.55
N GLU A 306 -5.17 -7.23 -15.21
CA GLU A 306 -5.31 -7.21 -16.65
C GLU A 306 -4.06 -6.60 -17.30
N SER A 307 -3.91 -6.80 -18.60
CA SER A 307 -2.70 -6.36 -19.32
C SER A 307 -2.97 -5.15 -20.19
N ILE A 308 -2.01 -4.24 -20.23
CA ILE A 308 -1.92 -3.17 -21.24
C ILE A 308 -1.14 -3.74 -22.44
N ASP A 309 -1.64 -3.48 -23.65
CA ASP A 309 -0.88 -3.73 -24.88
C ASP A 309 0.06 -2.54 -25.13
N ALA A 310 1.35 -2.80 -25.04
CA ALA A 310 2.40 -1.79 -25.22
C ALA A 310 3.26 -2.14 -26.45
N GLY A 311 2.67 -1.94 -27.64
CA GLY A 311 3.38 -2.17 -28.90
C GLY A 311 3.67 -3.64 -29.20
N GLY A 312 2.72 -4.52 -28.86
CA GLY A 312 2.84 -5.97 -29.02
C GLY A 312 3.35 -6.70 -27.78
N GLU A 313 3.79 -5.98 -26.77
CA GLU A 313 4.12 -6.53 -25.44
C GLU A 313 2.92 -6.38 -24.50
N LYS A 314 2.45 -7.49 -23.93
CA LYS A 314 1.38 -7.47 -22.92
C LYS A 314 1.98 -7.25 -21.54
N LEU A 315 1.78 -6.07 -21.00
CA LEU A 315 2.24 -5.69 -19.66
C LEU A 315 1.11 -5.86 -18.64
N ARG A 316 1.28 -6.78 -17.72
CA ARG A 316 0.31 -6.96 -16.64
C ARG A 316 0.37 -5.79 -15.66
N VAL A 317 -0.77 -5.16 -15.43
CA VAL A 317 -0.88 -4.05 -14.48
C VAL A 317 -0.88 -4.59 -13.05
N PRO A 318 0.04 -4.15 -12.17
CA PRO A 318 0.11 -4.66 -10.81
C PRO A 318 -1.08 -4.18 -9.96
N TYR A 319 -1.57 -5.03 -9.06
CA TYR A 319 -2.64 -4.68 -8.10
C TYR A 319 -2.26 -3.51 -7.19
N SER A 320 -0.97 -3.30 -6.96
CA SER A 320 -0.43 -2.21 -6.15
C SER A 320 -0.47 -0.85 -6.84
N LEU A 321 -0.69 -0.78 -8.17
CA LEU A 321 -0.74 0.49 -8.88
C LEU A 321 -1.82 1.40 -8.29
N ARG A 322 -1.47 2.67 -8.06
CA ARG A 322 -2.41 3.73 -7.64
C ARG A 322 -2.19 4.98 -8.47
N LEU A 323 -3.31 5.65 -8.74
CA LEU A 323 -3.31 7.03 -9.23
C LEU A 323 -3.65 7.95 -8.07
N LEU A 324 -2.83 8.96 -7.86
CA LEU A 324 -3.06 10.00 -6.85
C LEU A 324 -3.24 11.34 -7.58
N GLY A 325 -4.38 11.98 -7.38
CA GLY A 325 -4.69 13.25 -8.02
C GLY A 325 -4.81 14.37 -7.00
N THR A 326 -4.55 15.60 -7.45
CA THR A 326 -4.95 16.81 -6.74
C THR A 326 -5.97 17.59 -7.55
N MET A 327 -6.82 18.34 -6.88
CA MET A 327 -7.79 19.21 -7.50
C MET A 327 -7.99 20.47 -6.68
N ASN A 328 -8.24 21.58 -7.39
CA ASN A 328 -8.56 22.84 -6.78
C ASN A 328 -10.07 22.96 -6.50
N SER A 329 -10.45 23.23 -5.24
CA SER A 329 -11.87 23.37 -4.85
C SER A 329 -12.54 24.63 -5.41
N PHE A 330 -11.79 25.62 -5.90
CA PHE A 330 -12.36 26.81 -6.54
C PHE A 330 -12.83 26.54 -7.98
N ASP A 331 -12.29 25.53 -8.62
CA ASP A 331 -12.72 25.09 -9.96
C ASP A 331 -13.96 24.17 -9.89
N ARG A 332 -14.97 24.55 -9.11
CA ARG A 332 -16.18 23.75 -8.85
C ARG A 332 -16.93 23.33 -10.12
N SER A 333 -16.95 24.19 -11.15
CA SER A 333 -17.50 23.85 -12.45
C SER A 333 -16.79 22.69 -13.16
N LEU A 334 -15.54 22.42 -12.77
CA LEU A 334 -14.73 21.32 -13.30
C LEU A 334 -14.95 20.01 -12.52
N LEU A 335 -15.41 20.07 -11.26
CA LEU A 335 -15.87 18.89 -10.52
C LEU A 335 -17.03 18.17 -11.24
N GLN A 336 -17.92 18.93 -11.88
CA GLN A 336 -19.01 18.39 -12.71
C GLN A 336 -18.50 17.63 -13.94
N ARG A 337 -17.27 17.89 -14.38
CA ARG A 337 -16.66 17.21 -15.53
C ARG A 337 -16.01 15.86 -15.18
N LEU A 338 -15.73 15.60 -13.89
CA LEU A 338 -15.32 14.27 -13.46
C LEU A 338 -16.57 13.36 -13.51
N GLY A 339 -16.66 12.53 -14.53
CA GLY A 339 -17.74 11.60 -14.69
C GLY A 339 -17.98 10.75 -13.43
N PHE A 340 -19.22 10.37 -13.18
CA PHE A 340 -19.61 9.50 -12.06
C PHE A 340 -18.74 8.23 -12.00
N ALA A 341 -18.45 7.65 -13.15
CA ALA A 341 -17.61 6.47 -13.28
C ALA A 341 -16.19 6.68 -12.75
N LEU A 342 -15.61 7.86 -12.99
CA LEU A 342 -14.27 8.21 -12.48
C LEU A 342 -14.28 8.42 -10.96
N ARG A 343 -15.25 9.15 -10.43
CA ARG A 343 -15.37 9.41 -8.98
C ARG A 343 -15.46 8.12 -8.17
N ARG A 344 -16.21 7.14 -8.65
CA ARG A 344 -16.32 5.85 -7.98
C ARG A 344 -14.97 5.15 -7.78
N ARG A 345 -13.99 5.42 -8.64
CA ARG A 345 -12.67 4.79 -8.62
C ARG A 345 -11.66 5.47 -7.72
N PHE A 346 -12.03 6.63 -7.16
CA PHE A 346 -11.21 7.41 -6.26
C PHE A 346 -11.85 7.51 -4.87
N ALA A 347 -10.99 7.55 -3.85
CA ALA A 347 -11.36 8.13 -2.57
C ALA A 347 -11.18 9.65 -2.70
N VAL A 348 -12.31 10.36 -2.73
CA VAL A 348 -12.31 11.82 -2.90
C VAL A 348 -12.29 12.46 -1.52
N VAL A 349 -11.19 13.13 -1.19
CA VAL A 349 -10.93 13.64 0.16
C VAL A 349 -10.84 15.16 0.15
N ASP A 350 -11.75 15.83 0.88
CA ASP A 350 -11.60 17.25 1.19
C ASP A 350 -10.43 17.41 2.18
N PHE A 351 -9.26 17.75 1.63
CA PHE A 351 -7.99 17.79 2.34
C PHE A 351 -8.01 18.76 3.54
N THR A 352 -8.71 19.88 3.41
CA THR A 352 -8.77 20.89 4.46
C THR A 352 -9.73 20.48 5.58
N ARG A 353 -10.87 19.90 5.22
CA ARG A 353 -11.90 19.46 6.16
C ARG A 353 -11.41 18.33 7.03
N PHE A 354 -10.96 17.23 6.42
CA PHE A 354 -10.57 16.04 7.17
C PHE A 354 -9.28 16.20 7.98
N ARG A 355 -8.42 17.16 7.62
CA ARG A 355 -7.24 17.49 8.41
C ARG A 355 -7.58 18.07 9.79
N ASN A 356 -8.72 18.76 9.90
CA ASN A 356 -9.13 19.48 11.10
C ASN A 356 -10.39 18.88 11.77
N LEU A 357 -10.85 17.71 11.30
CA LEU A 357 -12.07 17.10 11.81
C LEU A 357 -11.82 16.48 13.18
N THR A 358 -12.57 16.97 14.15
CA THR A 358 -12.63 16.43 15.51
C THR A 358 -14.07 16.25 15.94
N TYR A 359 -14.37 15.23 16.72
CA TYR A 359 -15.72 14.96 17.24
C TYR A 359 -15.81 15.43 18.68
N SER A 360 -16.96 16.01 19.05
CA SER A 360 -17.28 16.38 20.41
C SER A 360 -17.89 15.19 21.18
N GLY A 361 -17.91 15.28 22.49
CA GLY A 361 -18.58 14.26 23.30
C GLY A 361 -20.09 14.12 23.04
N ASN A 362 -20.71 15.08 22.33
CA ASN A 362 -22.13 14.96 21.95
C ASN A 362 -22.32 14.01 20.78
N GLU A 363 -21.51 14.16 19.70
CA GLU A 363 -21.57 13.26 18.56
C GLU A 363 -21.23 11.81 18.97
N GLU A 364 -20.27 11.62 19.84
CA GLU A 364 -19.92 10.30 20.39
C GLU A 364 -21.09 9.69 21.19
N ARG A 365 -21.81 10.50 21.99
CA ARG A 365 -22.97 10.05 22.74
C ARG A 365 -24.13 9.68 21.82
N GLU A 366 -24.42 10.46 20.79
CA GLU A 366 -25.45 10.16 19.79
C GLU A 366 -25.11 8.86 19.04
N PHE A 367 -23.86 8.69 18.62
CA PHE A 367 -23.40 7.45 18.01
C PHE A 367 -23.57 6.25 18.94
N CYS A 368 -23.10 6.34 20.17
CA CYS A 368 -23.24 5.29 21.16
C CYS A 368 -24.71 4.94 21.46
N ARG A 369 -25.60 5.94 21.50
CA ARG A 369 -27.05 5.74 21.66
C ARG A 369 -27.63 4.94 20.49
N SER A 370 -27.33 5.33 19.27
CA SER A 370 -27.80 4.64 18.05
C SER A 370 -27.31 3.20 17.97
N VAL A 371 -26.05 2.96 18.39
CA VAL A 371 -25.50 1.60 18.48
C VAL A 371 -26.23 0.77 19.55
N ARG A 372 -26.47 1.32 20.77
CA ARG A 372 -27.17 0.61 21.84
C ARG A 372 -28.62 0.31 21.49
N ASN A 373 -29.31 1.25 20.86
CA ASN A 373 -30.68 1.09 20.39
C ASN A 373 -30.78 0.13 19.18
N ARG A 374 -29.66 -0.41 18.73
CA ARG A 374 -29.51 -1.29 17.56
C ARG A 374 -29.92 -0.64 16.22
N GLU A 375 -30.09 0.68 16.17
CA GLU A 375 -30.40 1.40 14.93
C GLU A 375 -29.35 1.18 13.84
N LEU A 376 -28.08 1.04 14.25
CA LEU A 376 -26.92 0.80 13.38
C LEU A 376 -26.41 -0.65 13.41
N GLN A 377 -27.18 -1.63 13.91
CA GLN A 377 -26.73 -3.02 14.05
C GLN A 377 -27.67 -4.06 13.42
N LEU A 378 -28.94 -3.71 13.18
CA LEU A 378 -29.95 -4.67 12.71
C LEU A 378 -29.79 -5.04 11.24
N CYS A 379 -29.21 -4.16 10.46
CA CYS A 379 -28.98 -4.38 9.03
C CYS A 379 -27.71 -5.20 8.81
N LYS A 380 -27.66 -5.96 7.73
CA LYS A 380 -26.48 -6.77 7.37
C LYS A 380 -26.34 -6.83 5.86
N LEU A 381 -25.12 -6.78 5.40
CA LEU A 381 -24.82 -7.17 4.02
C LEU A 381 -25.04 -8.68 3.85
N SER A 382 -25.42 -9.10 2.66
CA SER A 382 -25.46 -10.53 2.36
C SER A 382 -24.07 -11.15 2.50
N GLU A 383 -24.01 -12.41 2.87
CA GLU A 383 -22.73 -13.13 3.02
C GLU A 383 -21.92 -13.15 1.70
N ILE A 384 -22.61 -13.20 0.58
CA ILE A 384 -22.01 -13.15 -0.76
C ILE A 384 -21.39 -11.76 -1.01
N ASP A 385 -22.11 -10.70 -0.68
CA ASP A 385 -21.61 -9.33 -0.88
C ASP A 385 -20.41 -9.04 0.03
N MET A 386 -20.45 -9.49 1.28
CA MET A 386 -19.33 -9.37 2.21
C MET A 386 -18.09 -10.13 1.72
N LYS A 387 -18.27 -11.37 1.28
CA LYS A 387 -17.18 -12.19 0.74
C LYS A 387 -16.59 -11.56 -0.51
N LYS A 388 -17.42 -11.09 -1.43
CA LYS A 388 -16.99 -10.37 -2.63
C LYS A 388 -16.27 -9.06 -2.27
N ALA A 389 -16.80 -8.29 -1.32
CA ALA A 389 -16.17 -7.06 -0.86
C ALA A 389 -14.74 -7.28 -0.36
N LEU A 390 -14.53 -8.31 0.46
CA LEU A 390 -13.26 -8.57 1.11
C LEU A 390 -12.29 -9.43 0.29
N SER A 391 -12.73 -9.97 -0.86
CA SER A 391 -11.89 -10.80 -1.74
C SER A 391 -10.65 -10.08 -2.25
N ILE A 392 -10.67 -8.74 -2.33
CA ILE A 392 -9.51 -7.96 -2.76
C ILE A 392 -8.28 -8.20 -1.88
N PHE A 393 -8.47 -8.40 -0.58
CA PHE A 393 -7.38 -8.72 0.33
C PHE A 393 -6.79 -10.13 0.08
N GLU A 394 -7.46 -10.94 -0.74
CA GLU A 394 -6.97 -12.25 -1.19
C GLU A 394 -6.33 -12.19 -2.58
N LEU A 395 -6.70 -11.22 -3.42
CA LEU A 395 -6.19 -11.06 -4.78
C LEU A 395 -4.74 -10.55 -4.81
N ALA A 396 -4.37 -9.72 -3.85
CA ALA A 396 -3.01 -9.19 -3.73
C ALA A 396 -2.04 -10.23 -3.17
N LYS A 397 -2.07 -11.46 -3.71
CA LYS A 397 -1.10 -12.50 -3.34
C LYS A 397 0.20 -12.30 -4.10
N PRO A 398 1.35 -12.44 -3.42
CA PRO A 398 2.63 -12.53 -4.15
C PRO A 398 2.57 -13.71 -5.16
N PRO A 399 3.14 -13.61 -6.36
CA PRO A 399 4.23 -12.70 -6.69
C PRO A 399 3.80 -11.41 -7.40
N ASP A 400 2.73 -10.79 -6.96
CA ASP A 400 2.45 -9.46 -7.47
C ASP A 400 3.53 -8.55 -6.88
N TYR A 401 4.63 -8.37 -7.68
CA TYR A 401 5.71 -7.48 -7.29
C TYR A 401 5.08 -6.16 -6.91
N ALA A 402 5.54 -5.66 -5.80
CA ALA A 402 5.09 -4.42 -5.26
C ALA A 402 3.79 -4.47 -4.44
N THR A 403 3.61 -5.49 -3.62
CA THR A 403 2.63 -5.43 -2.54
C THR A 403 3.13 -4.46 -1.48
N VAL A 404 2.83 -3.18 -1.64
CA VAL A 404 3.17 -2.13 -0.65
C VAL A 404 2.60 -2.49 0.73
N PHE A 405 1.48 -3.19 0.76
CA PHE A 405 0.68 -3.48 1.95
C PHE A 405 0.62 -4.99 2.27
N GLY A 406 1.69 -5.72 2.01
CA GLY A 406 1.72 -7.18 2.18
C GLY A 406 1.41 -7.66 3.59
N ASP A 407 1.80 -6.90 4.61
CA ASP A 407 1.51 -7.15 6.01
C ASP A 407 0.01 -7.05 6.35
N ILE A 408 -0.71 -6.13 5.72
CA ILE A 408 -2.17 -6.00 5.87
C ILE A 408 -2.87 -7.23 5.25
N TYR A 409 -2.44 -7.64 4.07
CA TYR A 409 -3.02 -8.81 3.40
C TYR A 409 -2.73 -10.10 4.16
N GLU A 410 -1.54 -10.20 4.76
CA GLU A 410 -1.18 -11.30 5.65
C GLU A 410 -2.00 -11.28 6.94
N TRP A 411 -2.18 -10.10 7.55
CA TRP A 411 -3.06 -9.91 8.70
C TRP A 411 -4.48 -10.36 8.39
N TYR A 412 -5.04 -9.93 7.25
CA TYR A 412 -6.37 -10.33 6.82
C TYR A 412 -6.48 -11.84 6.64
N GLY A 413 -5.49 -12.48 6.00
CA GLY A 413 -5.44 -13.93 5.82
C GLY A 413 -5.54 -14.71 7.13
N LYS A 414 -4.93 -14.19 8.20
CA LYS A 414 -4.96 -14.77 9.56
C LYS A 414 -6.27 -14.46 10.32
N ASN A 415 -6.93 -13.36 9.99
CA ASN A 415 -8.05 -12.81 10.76
C ASN A 415 -9.38 -12.76 10.00
N LYS A 416 -9.57 -13.52 8.93
CA LYS A 416 -10.76 -13.46 8.05
C LYS A 416 -12.10 -13.35 8.78
N ASN A 417 -12.29 -14.16 9.82
CA ASN A 417 -13.56 -14.25 10.57
C ASN A 417 -13.76 -13.10 11.57
N SER A 418 -12.69 -12.47 12.02
CA SER A 418 -12.70 -11.37 12.98
C SER A 418 -12.45 -10.01 12.32
N ALA A 419 -11.96 -9.99 11.06
CA ALA A 419 -11.64 -8.78 10.35
C ALA A 419 -12.78 -7.74 10.31
N PRO A 420 -14.05 -8.12 10.06
CA PRO A 420 -15.15 -7.17 10.05
C PRO A 420 -15.70 -6.85 11.45
N LYS A 421 -15.16 -7.39 12.55
CA LYS A 421 -15.71 -7.18 13.90
C LYS A 421 -14.82 -6.24 14.72
N VAL A 422 -15.43 -5.36 15.47
CA VAL A 422 -14.76 -4.46 16.43
C VAL A 422 -15.49 -4.45 17.76
N GLU A 423 -14.74 -4.29 18.85
CA GLU A 423 -15.30 -4.04 20.17
C GLU A 423 -15.19 -2.54 20.47
N ILE A 424 -16.27 -1.90 20.87
CA ILE A 424 -16.28 -0.50 21.29
C ILE A 424 -16.75 -0.38 22.73
N ALA A 425 -16.27 0.64 23.43
CA ALA A 425 -16.75 0.98 24.77
C ALA A 425 -17.69 2.17 24.69
N CYS A 426 -18.97 1.95 24.94
CA CYS A 426 -19.97 3.00 24.97
C CYS A 426 -20.56 3.18 26.38
N PRO A 427 -20.77 4.43 26.86
CA PRO A 427 -21.41 4.67 28.13
C PRO A 427 -22.89 4.25 28.05
N ASP A 428 -23.40 3.61 29.12
CA ASP A 428 -24.81 3.31 29.27
C ASP A 428 -25.60 4.50 29.87
N GLU A 429 -26.84 4.28 30.26
CA GLU A 429 -27.70 5.33 30.86
C GLU A 429 -27.18 5.79 32.23
N THR A 430 -26.41 4.94 32.90
CA THR A 430 -25.77 5.24 34.20
C THR A 430 -24.34 5.80 34.04
N GLN A 431 -23.88 6.05 32.81
CA GLN A 431 -22.52 6.47 32.42
C GLN A 431 -21.46 5.40 32.71
N GLU A 432 -21.84 4.15 32.94
CA GLU A 432 -20.90 3.05 32.98
C GLU A 432 -20.49 2.60 31.55
N MET A 433 -19.18 2.37 31.35
CA MET A 433 -18.67 1.96 30.05
C MET A 433 -18.97 0.48 29.80
N LYS A 434 -19.80 0.19 28.81
CA LYS A 434 -20.11 -1.17 28.35
C LYS A 434 -19.43 -1.49 27.04
N GLN A 435 -18.86 -2.68 26.97
CA GLN A 435 -18.30 -3.20 25.71
C GLN A 435 -19.41 -3.73 24.81
N ILE A 436 -19.38 -3.33 23.55
CA ILE A 436 -20.34 -3.73 22.53
C ILE A 436 -19.57 -4.25 21.33
N SER A 437 -19.89 -5.48 20.90
CA SER A 437 -19.34 -6.05 19.66
C SER A 437 -20.15 -5.55 18.47
N ILE A 438 -19.47 -5.00 17.48
CA ILE A 438 -20.08 -4.47 16.26
C ILE A 438 -19.42 -5.14 15.06
N SER A 439 -20.25 -5.58 14.10
CA SER A 439 -19.75 -5.94 12.76
C SER A 439 -19.73 -4.67 11.90
N LEU A 440 -18.60 -4.35 11.27
CA LEU A 440 -18.38 -3.11 10.51
C LEU A 440 -19.35 -2.93 9.33
N ASP A 441 -19.89 -4.04 8.80
CA ASP A 441 -20.91 -4.03 7.75
C ASP A 441 -22.29 -3.56 8.26
N GLY A 442 -22.63 -3.80 9.54
CA GLY A 442 -23.92 -3.46 10.11
C GLY A 442 -24.25 -1.96 10.02
N PRO A 443 -23.41 -1.06 10.58
CA PRO A 443 -23.62 0.38 10.47
C PRO A 443 -23.69 0.87 9.00
N LEU A 444 -22.83 0.37 8.13
CA LEU A 444 -22.86 0.72 6.72
C LEU A 444 -24.14 0.28 6.03
N ALA A 445 -24.57 -0.96 6.26
CA ALA A 445 -25.81 -1.48 5.69
C ALA A 445 -27.02 -0.67 6.13
N CYS A 446 -27.12 -0.33 7.44
CA CYS A 446 -28.23 0.48 7.96
C CYS A 446 -28.25 1.90 7.36
N ILE A 447 -27.09 2.55 7.25
CA ILE A 447 -26.98 3.87 6.64
C ILE A 447 -27.46 3.82 5.19
N VAL A 448 -27.00 2.82 4.43
CA VAL A 448 -27.35 2.68 3.01
C VAL A 448 -28.82 2.31 2.82
N GLU A 449 -29.35 1.40 3.64
CA GLU A 449 -30.78 1.04 3.60
C GLU A 449 -31.66 2.26 3.84
N GLU A 450 -31.32 3.07 4.84
CA GLU A 450 -32.07 4.30 5.14
C GLU A 450 -31.96 5.33 4.03
N LEU A 451 -30.74 5.53 3.47
CA LEU A 451 -30.54 6.40 2.31
C LEU A 451 -31.36 5.94 1.12
N ASN A 452 -31.35 4.64 0.82
CA ASN A 452 -32.12 4.08 -0.29
C ASN A 452 -33.64 4.18 -0.05
N ASN A 453 -34.13 4.03 1.21
CA ASN A 453 -35.51 4.23 1.54
C ASN A 453 -35.93 5.68 1.31
N VAL A 454 -35.12 6.62 1.74
CA VAL A 454 -35.36 8.03 1.49
C VAL A 454 -35.34 8.32 -0.01
N LEU A 455 -34.38 7.79 -0.77
CA LEU A 455 -34.30 7.96 -2.21
C LEU A 455 -35.49 7.32 -2.96
N LYS A 456 -35.94 6.14 -2.56
CA LYS A 456 -37.12 5.45 -3.11
C LYS A 456 -38.42 6.19 -2.86
N SER A 457 -38.57 6.86 -1.74
CA SER A 457 -39.77 7.72 -1.46
C SER A 457 -39.91 8.84 -2.48
N TYR A 458 -38.81 9.14 -3.21
CA TYR A 458 -38.71 10.10 -4.31
C TYR A 458 -39.07 9.55 -5.66
N SER A 459 -39.04 8.23 -5.87
CA SER A 459 -39.15 7.56 -7.16
C SER A 459 -40.55 7.70 -7.83
N LYS A 460 -41.35 8.68 -7.45
CA LYS A 460 -42.36 9.27 -8.37
C LYS A 460 -41.72 9.92 -9.61
N CYS A 461 -40.41 10.13 -9.62
CA CYS A 461 -39.63 10.44 -10.79
C CYS A 461 -39.17 9.12 -11.41
N GLU A 462 -39.89 8.58 -12.42
CA GLU A 462 -39.53 7.36 -13.17
C GLU A 462 -38.14 7.40 -13.83
N THR A 463 -37.50 8.57 -13.85
CA THR A 463 -36.22 8.85 -14.52
C THR A 463 -35.05 9.13 -13.56
N CYS A 464 -35.24 9.06 -12.23
CA CYS A 464 -34.18 9.36 -11.23
C CYS A 464 -33.71 8.09 -10.51
N PRO A 465 -32.94 7.21 -11.15
CA PRO A 465 -32.43 6.00 -10.49
C PRO A 465 -31.16 6.34 -9.72
N VAL A 466 -31.29 6.96 -8.55
CA VAL A 466 -30.15 7.08 -7.62
C VAL A 466 -30.33 6.07 -6.51
N GLU A 467 -29.56 5.01 -6.58
CA GLU A 467 -29.48 4.00 -5.54
C GLU A 467 -28.01 3.83 -5.15
N VAL A 468 -27.76 3.78 -3.84
CA VAL A 468 -26.44 3.41 -3.35
C VAL A 468 -26.24 1.90 -3.59
N THR A 469 -25.39 1.57 -4.54
CA THR A 469 -25.20 0.19 -5.00
C THR A 469 -24.35 -0.64 -4.02
N PRO A 470 -24.53 -1.98 -3.97
CA PRO A 470 -23.72 -2.86 -3.12
C PRO A 470 -22.21 -2.72 -3.32
N GLY A 471 -21.75 -2.41 -4.53
CA GLY A 471 -20.35 -2.19 -4.82
C GLY A 471 -19.73 -1.01 -4.08
N ILE A 472 -20.52 0.05 -3.81
CA ILE A 472 -20.07 1.22 -3.05
C ILE A 472 -19.96 0.88 -1.57
N VAL A 473 -20.91 0.10 -1.07
CA VAL A 473 -20.88 -0.41 0.32
C VAL A 473 -19.67 -1.32 0.52
N ALA A 474 -19.36 -2.15 -0.49
CA ALA A 474 -18.16 -2.98 -0.48
C ALA A 474 -16.86 -2.15 -0.36
N ASP A 475 -16.76 -1.05 -1.09
CA ASP A 475 -15.61 -0.14 -1.02
C ASP A 475 -15.46 0.49 0.38
N ALA A 476 -16.56 0.94 0.96
CA ALA A 476 -16.59 1.49 2.33
C ALA A 476 -16.21 0.44 3.38
N LEU A 477 -16.67 -0.81 3.23
CA LEU A 477 -16.31 -1.92 4.11
C LEU A 477 -14.82 -2.28 4.00
N ARG A 478 -14.28 -2.34 2.77
CA ARG A 478 -12.82 -2.56 2.55
C ARG A 478 -11.99 -1.51 3.27
N PHE A 479 -12.40 -0.25 3.18
CA PHE A 479 -11.75 0.85 3.88
C PHE A 479 -11.75 0.65 5.40
N LEU A 480 -12.91 0.32 6.02
CA LEU A 480 -13.00 0.10 7.45
C LEU A 480 -12.16 -1.09 7.93
N VAL A 481 -12.14 -2.18 7.17
CA VAL A 481 -11.29 -3.36 7.47
C VAL A 481 -9.81 -3.01 7.34
N ALA A 482 -9.41 -2.23 6.33
CA ALA A 482 -8.04 -1.74 6.18
C ALA A 482 -7.62 -0.86 7.36
N ALA A 483 -8.46 0.08 7.78
CA ALA A 483 -8.21 0.94 8.94
C ALA A 483 -8.06 0.14 10.24
N LYS A 484 -8.88 -0.91 10.41
CA LYS A 484 -8.74 -1.84 11.53
C LYS A 484 -7.40 -2.57 11.50
N ALA A 485 -7.02 -3.11 10.35
CA ALA A 485 -5.75 -3.82 10.19
C ALA A 485 -4.54 -2.93 10.55
N ILE A 486 -4.53 -1.68 10.06
CA ILE A 486 -3.51 -0.69 10.42
C ILE A 486 -3.41 -0.54 11.94
N HIS A 487 -4.56 -0.38 12.60
CA HIS A 487 -4.60 -0.18 14.04
C HIS A 487 -4.07 -1.38 14.82
N GLU A 488 -4.46 -2.59 14.44
CA GLU A 488 -4.02 -3.81 15.14
C GLU A 488 -2.53 -4.09 14.92
N LEU A 489 -2.03 -3.84 13.70
CA LEU A 489 -0.60 -3.98 13.41
C LEU A 489 0.26 -2.94 14.15
N ALA A 490 -0.18 -1.67 14.19
CA ALA A 490 0.49 -0.64 14.96
C ALA A 490 0.62 -0.98 16.44
N ALA A 491 -0.36 -1.69 16.95
CA ALA A 491 -0.47 -2.02 18.35
C ALA A 491 0.26 -3.32 18.74
N SER A 492 0.39 -4.29 17.83
CA SER A 492 1.08 -5.57 18.11
C SER A 492 2.58 -5.38 18.32
N ASP A 493 3.17 -4.37 17.72
CA ASP A 493 4.59 -4.07 17.84
C ASP A 493 4.95 -3.29 19.14
N ASN A 494 3.96 -2.77 19.87
CA ASN A 494 4.15 -2.06 21.13
C ASN A 494 3.96 -2.95 22.38
N ALA A 495 3.61 -4.22 22.22
CA ALA A 495 3.50 -5.17 23.32
C ALA A 495 4.91 -5.56 23.81
N PRO A 496 5.17 -5.59 25.14
CA PRO A 496 6.43 -6.06 25.67
C PRO A 496 6.68 -7.50 25.20
N GLN A 497 7.93 -7.77 24.79
CA GLN A 497 8.37 -9.11 24.37
C GLN A 497 8.15 -10.09 25.52
N GLY A 498 7.12 -10.91 25.46
CA GLY A 498 6.85 -11.95 26.45
C GLY A 498 5.38 -12.33 26.65
N GLU A 499 4.45 -11.52 26.19
CA GLU A 499 3.03 -11.91 26.25
C GLU A 499 2.59 -12.55 24.94
N ALA A 500 2.21 -13.82 25.04
CA ALA A 500 1.71 -14.62 23.92
C ALA A 500 0.52 -13.94 23.27
N ALA A 501 0.41 -14.05 21.94
CA ALA A 501 -0.65 -13.53 21.09
C ALA A 501 -2.03 -14.20 21.35
N GLY A 502 -2.49 -14.14 22.59
CA GLY A 502 -3.81 -14.58 23.08
C GLY A 502 -4.61 -13.41 23.63
N GLY A 503 -4.34 -12.18 23.17
CA GLY A 503 -4.96 -10.97 23.70
C GLY A 503 -6.44 -10.87 23.40
N GLN A 504 -7.21 -10.46 24.43
CA GLN A 504 -8.61 -10.04 24.29
C GLN A 504 -8.76 -9.01 23.16
N PRO A 505 -9.87 -9.03 22.41
CA PRO A 505 -10.12 -8.05 21.37
C PRO A 505 -9.99 -6.63 21.94
N ARG A 506 -9.18 -5.79 21.28
CA ARG A 506 -8.93 -4.42 21.76
C ARG A 506 -10.20 -3.60 21.60
N VAL A 507 -10.61 -3.02 22.69
CA VAL A 507 -11.77 -2.13 22.75
C VAL A 507 -11.40 -0.78 22.16
N TRP A 508 -12.15 -0.34 21.16
CA TRP A 508 -11.96 0.96 20.53
C TRP A 508 -12.74 2.06 21.27
N PRO A 509 -12.19 3.27 21.40
CA PRO A 509 -12.99 4.42 21.80
C PRO A 509 -14.05 4.69 20.73
N PRO A 510 -15.29 5.06 21.12
CA PRO A 510 -16.40 5.25 20.18
C PRO A 510 -16.10 6.32 19.13
N GLY A 511 -15.42 7.40 19.51
CA GLY A 511 -15.02 8.47 18.59
C GLY A 511 -14.11 8.02 17.46
N LYS A 512 -13.33 6.95 17.67
CA LYS A 512 -12.50 6.37 16.61
C LYS A 512 -13.34 5.69 15.54
N LEU A 513 -14.27 4.81 15.94
CA LEU A 513 -15.14 4.13 14.98
C LEU A 513 -16.05 5.14 14.28
N LEU A 514 -16.57 6.12 15.03
CA LEU A 514 -17.37 7.22 14.50
C LEU A 514 -16.61 8.00 13.41
N TYR A 515 -15.34 8.38 13.67
CA TYR A 515 -14.49 9.08 12.70
C TYR A 515 -14.31 8.28 11.41
N LEU A 516 -13.99 6.99 11.53
CA LEU A 516 -13.76 6.11 10.38
C LEU A 516 -15.05 5.87 9.60
N LEU A 517 -16.18 5.68 10.29
CA LEU A 517 -17.46 5.47 9.66
C LEU A 517 -17.94 6.72 8.93
N ASP A 518 -17.85 7.90 9.57
CA ASP A 518 -18.23 9.17 8.94
C ASP A 518 -17.34 9.47 7.71
N PHE A 519 -16.03 9.20 7.81
CA PHE A 519 -15.15 9.30 6.65
C PHE A 519 -15.55 8.34 5.52
N ALA A 520 -15.86 7.07 5.84
CA ALA A 520 -16.27 6.08 4.84
C ALA A 520 -17.56 6.52 4.12
N VAL A 521 -18.53 7.02 4.87
CA VAL A 521 -19.81 7.54 4.32
C VAL A 521 -19.56 8.79 3.48
N ALA A 522 -18.78 9.75 3.99
CA ALA A 522 -18.50 11.01 3.33
C ALA A 522 -17.73 10.85 2.01
N THR A 523 -16.82 9.88 1.94
CA THR A 523 -15.91 9.71 0.77
C THR A 523 -16.36 8.66 -0.24
N HIS A 524 -17.16 7.67 0.18
CA HIS A 524 -17.62 6.60 -0.72
C HIS A 524 -19.11 6.69 -1.03
N ILE A 525 -19.94 7.03 -0.06
CA ILE A 525 -21.40 6.99 -0.19
C ILE A 525 -21.95 8.34 -0.64
N VAL A 526 -21.65 9.42 0.09
CA VAL A 526 -22.19 10.76 -0.22
C VAL A 526 -21.88 11.25 -1.63
N PRO A 527 -20.70 11.02 -2.22
CA PRO A 527 -20.43 11.43 -3.60
C PRO A 527 -21.34 10.80 -4.65
N GLN A 528 -22.01 9.69 -4.33
CA GLN A 528 -22.99 9.06 -5.21
C GLN A 528 -24.30 9.84 -5.28
N LEU A 529 -24.59 10.64 -4.26
CA LEU A 529 -25.76 11.50 -4.21
C LEU A 529 -25.59 12.81 -4.97
N ASP A 530 -24.40 13.10 -5.47
CA ASP A 530 -24.09 14.36 -6.19
C ASP A 530 -24.92 14.55 -7.46
N VAL A 531 -25.35 13.45 -8.08
CA VAL A 531 -26.27 13.49 -9.21
C VAL A 531 -27.57 14.22 -8.85
N LEU A 532 -28.02 14.11 -7.59
CA LEU A 532 -29.22 14.77 -7.10
C LEU A 532 -29.06 16.28 -6.99
N ALA A 533 -27.84 16.79 -6.81
CA ALA A 533 -27.59 18.23 -6.75
C ALA A 533 -27.96 18.93 -8.09
N GLY A 534 -27.78 18.25 -9.21
CA GLY A 534 -28.21 18.73 -10.53
C GLY A 534 -29.74 18.88 -10.63
N TYR A 535 -30.49 18.00 -10.00
CA TYR A 535 -31.96 18.06 -9.99
C TYR A 535 -32.52 19.14 -9.04
N VAL A 536 -31.76 19.54 -8.02
CA VAL A 536 -32.12 20.67 -7.13
C VAL A 536 -32.21 21.98 -7.92
N GLN A 537 -31.46 22.10 -9.03
CA GLN A 537 -31.40 23.31 -9.85
C GLN A 537 -32.38 23.31 -11.03
N VAL A 538 -33.14 22.19 -11.24
CA VAL A 538 -34.09 22.08 -12.34
C VAL A 538 -35.47 22.52 -11.87
N GLU A 539 -36.10 23.44 -12.57
CA GLU A 539 -37.44 23.96 -12.27
C GLU A 539 -38.49 22.83 -12.08
N GLY A 540 -39.18 22.86 -10.97
CA GLY A 540 -40.28 21.94 -10.62
C GLY A 540 -39.90 20.80 -9.67
N HIS A 541 -38.60 20.53 -9.43
CA HIS A 541 -38.15 19.47 -8.53
C HIS A 541 -37.37 19.99 -7.31
N GLU A 542 -36.97 21.28 -7.30
CA GLU A 542 -36.10 21.91 -6.31
C GLU A 542 -36.51 21.67 -4.86
N GLY A 543 -37.78 21.93 -4.54
CA GLY A 543 -38.25 21.86 -3.14
C GLY A 543 -38.29 20.45 -2.57
N GLN A 544 -38.49 19.44 -3.40
CA GLN A 544 -38.67 18.08 -2.96
C GLN A 544 -37.29 17.40 -2.76
N VAL A 545 -36.37 17.48 -3.72
CA VAL A 545 -35.02 16.92 -3.60
C VAL A 545 -34.26 17.56 -2.44
N ALA A 546 -34.33 18.88 -2.31
CA ALA A 546 -33.73 19.60 -1.20
C ALA A 546 -34.26 19.15 0.18
N ARG A 547 -35.59 18.93 0.31
CA ARG A 547 -36.19 18.43 1.58
C ARG A 547 -35.66 17.05 1.92
N THR A 548 -35.55 16.16 0.95
CA THR A 548 -35.09 14.78 1.24
C THR A 548 -33.62 14.72 1.58
N LEU A 549 -32.79 15.42 0.84
CA LEU A 549 -31.36 15.53 1.25
C LEU A 549 -31.26 16.16 2.64
N GLY A 550 -32.17 17.11 3.01
CA GLY A 550 -32.27 17.65 4.36
C GLY A 550 -32.64 16.60 5.41
N GLU A 551 -33.61 15.69 5.09
CA GLU A 551 -33.96 14.58 5.97
C GLU A 551 -32.80 13.58 6.13
N VAL A 552 -32.11 13.25 5.05
CA VAL A 552 -30.90 12.43 5.10
C VAL A 552 -29.85 13.06 6.00
N ALA A 553 -29.55 14.34 5.81
CA ALA A 553 -28.56 15.05 6.63
C ALA A 553 -28.96 15.05 8.13
N LYS A 554 -30.24 15.23 8.42
CA LYS A 554 -30.75 15.17 9.80
C LYS A 554 -30.53 13.79 10.43
N LYS A 555 -30.79 12.70 9.70
CA LYS A 555 -30.54 11.34 10.17
C LYS A 555 -29.07 11.07 10.41
N LEU A 556 -28.21 11.45 9.46
CA LEU A 556 -26.75 11.32 9.62
C LEU A 556 -26.25 12.07 10.86
N ARG A 557 -26.76 13.27 11.13
CA ARG A 557 -26.48 13.99 12.40
C ARG A 557 -26.97 13.24 13.64
N GLY A 558 -28.16 12.66 13.59
CA GLY A 558 -28.70 11.85 14.68
C GLY A 558 -27.85 10.61 15.01
N TRP A 559 -27.06 10.16 14.09
CA TRP A 559 -26.07 9.09 14.28
C TRP A 559 -24.66 9.59 14.61
N GLY A 560 -24.46 10.91 14.76
CA GLY A 560 -23.17 11.54 15.02
C GLY A 560 -22.29 11.74 13.78
N LEU A 561 -22.74 11.39 12.57
CA LEU A 561 -22.00 11.46 11.31
C LEU A 561 -22.00 12.89 10.75
N ARG A 562 -21.26 13.79 11.42
CA ARG A 562 -21.29 15.23 11.12
C ARG A 562 -20.73 15.60 9.76
N ALA A 563 -19.58 15.04 9.37
CA ALA A 563 -18.94 15.40 8.10
C ALA A 563 -19.82 14.97 6.91
N SER A 564 -20.41 13.78 6.97
CA SER A 564 -21.36 13.29 5.97
C SER A 564 -22.63 14.13 5.91
N ALA A 565 -23.18 14.50 7.06
CA ALA A 565 -24.37 15.35 7.14
C ALA A 565 -24.15 16.72 6.50
N GLU A 566 -23.05 17.38 6.82
CA GLU A 566 -22.69 18.68 6.24
C GLU A 566 -22.47 18.62 4.71
N LEU A 567 -21.94 17.51 4.19
CA LEU A 567 -21.80 17.31 2.75
C LEU A 567 -23.18 17.15 2.08
N VAL A 568 -24.07 16.37 2.68
CA VAL A 568 -25.44 16.19 2.16
C VAL A 568 -26.24 17.50 2.25
N GLU A 569 -26.05 18.32 3.28
CA GLU A 569 -26.65 19.66 3.36
C GLU A 569 -26.19 20.57 2.21
N LYS A 570 -24.91 20.51 1.84
CA LYS A 570 -24.42 21.25 0.66
C LYS A 570 -25.10 20.76 -0.62
N LEU A 571 -25.28 19.43 -0.77
CA LEU A 571 -26.03 18.88 -1.91
C LEU A 571 -27.48 19.39 -1.93
N SER A 572 -28.13 19.48 -0.76
CA SER A 572 -29.52 19.99 -0.66
C SER A 572 -29.67 21.47 -1.07
N GLN A 573 -28.56 22.20 -1.04
CA GLN A 573 -28.46 23.59 -1.50
C GLN A 573 -28.05 23.70 -2.98
N GLY A 574 -27.95 22.58 -3.68
CA GLY A 574 -27.51 22.53 -5.08
C GLY A 574 -26.01 22.70 -5.28
N PHE A 575 -25.21 22.53 -4.20
CA PHE A 575 -23.75 22.54 -4.32
C PHE A 575 -23.21 21.11 -4.53
N ASN A 576 -22.33 20.95 -5.48
CA ASN A 576 -21.61 19.69 -5.64
C ASN A 576 -20.66 19.49 -4.45
N VAL A 577 -20.55 18.27 -3.99
CA VAL A 577 -19.57 17.88 -2.97
C VAL A 577 -18.31 17.34 -3.62
N PRO A 578 -17.13 17.56 -3.02
CA PRO A 578 -15.89 17.03 -3.51
C PRO A 578 -15.85 15.49 -3.46
#